data_bf84b5d52044e8004a0c519d8cffc416
#
_entry.id   bf84b5d52044e8004a0c519d8cffc416
#
_cell.length_a   1.000
_cell.length_b   1.000
_cell.length_c   1.000
_cell.angle_alpha   90.00
_cell.angle_beta   90.00
_cell.angle_gamma   90.00
#
_symmetry.space_group_name_H-M   'P 1'
#
loop_
_entity.id
_entity.type
_entity.pdbx_description
1 polymer ?
#
loop_
_entity_poly.entity_id
_entity_poly.type
_entity_poly.pdbx_seq_one_letter_code
_entity_poly.pdbx_strand_id
1 'polypeptide(L)'
;LQLQQLQEQNESNRTMLECWTVLSSLVPLTRRIKLGAILVNLFRNPAIVAKMASTLDNISNGRLEFGLSAGWYQKEAEAYGAPFPSGSARVEMLKESVMILRKMLYSDNNNVNNKSNISFKGKYYNISNAECNPKAVQKPHNPRMALHFTPR
;
A
#
# COMPACT_ATOMS: atom_id res chain seq x y z
N LEU A 1 -28.93 22.66 -0.68
CA LEU A 1 -28.78 22.38 0.78
C LEU A 1 -29.42 21.04 1.16
N GLN A 2 -30.70 20.77 0.88
CA GLN A 2 -31.37 19.53 1.25
C GLN A 2 -30.82 18.28 0.55
N LEU A 3 -30.46 18.37 -0.73
CA LEU A 3 -29.84 17.25 -1.48
C LEU A 3 -28.40 16.94 -0.98
N GLN A 4 -27.66 17.95 -0.58
CA GLN A 4 -26.34 17.77 0.01
C GLN A 4 -26.43 17.09 1.40
N GLN A 5 -27.40 17.50 2.22
CA GLN A 5 -27.64 16.88 3.53
C GLN A 5 -28.12 15.42 3.39
N LEU A 6 -28.95 15.11 2.39
CA LEU A 6 -29.37 13.73 2.10
C LEU A 6 -28.21 12.86 1.58
N GLN A 7 -27.29 13.43 0.82
CA GLN A 7 -26.07 12.75 0.38
C GLN A 7 -25.13 12.48 1.56
N GLU A 8 -24.91 13.45 2.43
CA GLU A 8 -24.09 13.29 3.64
C GLU A 8 -24.68 12.27 4.62
N GLN A 9 -26.00 12.25 4.80
CA GLN A 9 -26.67 11.23 5.61
C GLN A 9 -26.62 9.83 5.01
N ASN A 10 -26.60 9.72 3.67
CA ASN A 10 -26.50 8.44 2.98
C ASN A 10 -25.05 7.91 3.00
N GLU A 11 -24.05 8.79 3.04
CA GLU A 11 -22.65 8.41 3.19
C GLU A 11 -22.31 7.94 4.61
N SER A 12 -22.92 8.53 5.64
CA SER A 12 -22.68 8.16 7.04
C SER A 12 -23.16 6.75 7.41
N ASN A 13 -24.04 6.17 6.60
CA ASN A 13 -24.64 4.85 6.85
C ASN A 13 -24.01 3.71 6.03
N ARG A 14 -22.93 3.98 5.30
CA ARG A 14 -22.22 2.96 4.52
C ARG A 14 -21.23 2.23 5.40
N THR A 15 -21.49 0.95 5.66
CA THR A 15 -20.49 0.06 6.23
C THR A 15 -19.34 -0.12 5.24
N MET A 16 -18.17 0.40 5.60
CA MET A 16 -16.93 0.25 4.80
C MET A 16 -15.95 -0.62 5.58
N LEU A 17 -15.59 -1.74 4.98
CA LEU A 17 -14.58 -2.64 5.54
C LEU A 17 -13.18 -2.21 5.09
N GLU A 18 -12.19 -2.47 5.94
CA GLU A 18 -10.80 -2.19 5.61
C GLU A 18 -10.32 -3.12 4.48
N CYS A 19 -9.83 -2.51 3.40
CA CYS A 19 -9.61 -3.18 2.12
C CYS A 19 -8.58 -4.32 2.18
N TRP A 20 -7.48 -4.15 2.95
CA TRP A 20 -6.43 -5.17 3.02
C TRP A 20 -6.86 -6.39 3.82
N THR A 21 -7.60 -6.18 4.89
CA THR A 21 -8.19 -7.24 5.70
C THR A 21 -9.20 -8.06 4.87
N VAL A 22 -10.04 -7.37 4.09
CA VAL A 22 -10.98 -8.04 3.17
C VAL A 22 -10.23 -8.84 2.12
N LEU A 23 -9.20 -8.26 1.45
CA LEU A 23 -8.42 -9.01 0.47
C LEU A 23 -7.80 -10.28 1.07
N SER A 24 -7.25 -10.17 2.26
CA SER A 24 -6.65 -11.33 2.95
C SER A 24 -7.67 -12.43 3.21
N SER A 25 -8.91 -12.07 3.57
CA SER A 25 -9.99 -13.04 3.79
C SER A 25 -10.50 -13.70 2.51
N LEU A 26 -10.37 -13.02 1.36
CA LEU A 26 -10.78 -13.56 0.05
C LEU A 26 -9.78 -14.54 -0.56
N VAL A 27 -8.54 -14.56 -0.09
CA VAL A 27 -7.50 -15.47 -0.60
C VAL A 27 -7.94 -16.93 -0.55
N PRO A 28 -8.37 -17.47 0.60
CA PRO A 28 -8.77 -18.88 0.70
C PRO A 28 -10.09 -19.19 -0.03
N LEU A 29 -10.94 -18.18 -0.23
CA LEU A 29 -12.25 -18.34 -0.87
C LEU A 29 -12.19 -18.30 -2.40
N THR A 30 -11.04 -17.91 -2.96
CA THR A 30 -10.87 -17.74 -4.42
C THR A 30 -9.63 -18.47 -4.90
N ARG A 31 -9.58 -18.83 -6.21
CA ARG A 31 -8.45 -19.57 -6.80
C ARG A 31 -7.87 -18.92 -8.07
N ARG A 32 -8.68 -18.20 -8.83
CA ARG A 32 -8.33 -17.75 -10.19
C ARG A 32 -8.33 -16.23 -10.34
N ILE A 33 -9.18 -15.52 -9.61
CA ILE A 33 -9.30 -14.07 -9.72
C ILE A 33 -8.07 -13.37 -9.15
N LYS A 34 -7.71 -12.24 -9.73
CA LYS A 34 -6.75 -11.31 -9.16
C LYS A 34 -7.38 -10.59 -7.98
N LEU A 35 -6.56 -10.27 -7.00
CA LEU A 35 -6.96 -9.59 -5.77
C LEU A 35 -6.26 -8.23 -5.74
N GLY A 36 -7.03 -7.15 -5.68
CA GLY A 36 -6.43 -5.82 -5.78
C GLY A 36 -7.10 -4.75 -4.92
N ALA A 37 -6.30 -3.81 -4.43
CA ALA A 37 -6.76 -2.60 -3.75
C ALA A 37 -5.82 -1.42 -4.01
N ILE A 38 -6.34 -0.21 -3.82
CA ILE A 38 -5.53 1.02 -3.79
C ILE A 38 -5.36 1.45 -2.33
N LEU A 39 -4.12 1.53 -1.88
CA LEU A 39 -3.77 1.95 -0.52
C LEU A 39 -3.43 3.43 -0.48
N VAL A 40 -3.94 4.13 0.53
CA VAL A 40 -3.52 5.50 0.84
C VAL A 40 -2.19 5.44 1.59
N ASN A 41 -1.18 6.12 1.03
CA ASN A 41 0.19 6.09 1.55
C ASN A 41 0.36 6.71 2.96
N LEU A 42 -0.62 7.50 3.41
CA LEU A 42 -0.55 8.20 4.69
C LEU A 42 -0.80 7.29 5.90
N PHE A 43 -1.51 6.18 5.72
CA PHE A 43 -1.98 5.37 6.84
C PHE A 43 -1.02 4.24 7.25
N ARG A 44 0.02 3.97 6.47
CA ARG A 44 0.94 2.85 6.76
C ARG A 44 2.38 3.18 6.40
N ASN A 45 3.30 2.69 7.21
CA ASN A 45 4.72 2.73 6.87
C ASN A 45 4.99 1.88 5.60
N PRO A 46 5.72 2.39 4.59
CA PRO A 46 5.95 1.69 3.34
C PRO A 46 6.72 0.36 3.48
N ALA A 47 7.57 0.21 4.49
CA ALA A 47 8.23 -1.07 4.75
C ALA A 47 7.24 -2.14 5.23
N ILE A 48 6.25 -1.75 6.04
CA ILE A 48 5.15 -2.63 6.45
C ILE A 48 4.29 -2.99 5.25
N VAL A 49 3.95 -2.02 4.39
CA VAL A 49 3.20 -2.29 3.14
C VAL A 49 3.93 -3.29 2.25
N ALA A 50 5.26 -3.17 2.11
CA ALA A 50 6.05 -4.14 1.35
C ALA A 50 5.93 -5.56 1.94
N LYS A 51 6.02 -5.67 3.26
CA LYS A 51 5.87 -6.96 3.96
C LYS A 51 4.48 -7.55 3.79
N MET A 52 3.44 -6.73 3.92
CA MET A 52 2.04 -7.12 3.69
C MET A 52 1.84 -7.60 2.25
N ALA A 53 2.36 -6.85 1.27
CA ALA A 53 2.25 -7.18 -0.15
C ALA A 53 2.96 -8.50 -0.49
N SER A 54 4.18 -8.69 0.01
CA SER A 54 4.90 -9.96 -0.16
C SER A 54 4.14 -11.14 0.46
N THR A 55 3.60 -10.96 1.65
CA THR A 55 2.81 -12.01 2.33
C THR A 55 1.58 -12.36 1.51
N LEU A 56 0.77 -11.37 1.13
CA LEU A 56 -0.47 -11.61 0.39
C LEU A 56 -0.20 -12.21 -1.00
N ASP A 57 0.88 -11.81 -1.66
CA ASP A 57 1.29 -12.39 -2.93
C ASP A 57 1.66 -13.88 -2.79
N ASN A 58 2.39 -14.22 -1.73
CA ASN A 58 2.74 -15.63 -1.44
C ASN A 58 1.51 -16.48 -1.14
N ILE A 59 0.65 -16.08 -0.20
CA ILE A 59 -0.52 -16.89 0.18
C ILE A 59 -1.58 -16.95 -0.92
N SER A 60 -1.62 -15.96 -1.82
CA SER A 60 -2.51 -15.94 -2.98
C SER A 60 -1.93 -16.66 -4.20
N ASN A 61 -0.68 -17.13 -4.16
CA ASN A 61 0.05 -17.71 -5.27
C ASN A 61 0.13 -16.76 -6.49
N GLY A 62 0.61 -15.52 -6.24
CA GLY A 62 0.89 -14.55 -7.29
C GLY A 62 -0.35 -13.86 -7.88
N ARG A 63 -1.43 -13.71 -7.11
CA ARG A 63 -2.67 -13.07 -7.58
C ARG A 63 -2.83 -11.63 -7.11
N LEU A 64 -1.90 -11.10 -6.33
CA LEU A 64 -1.98 -9.74 -5.81
C LEU A 64 -1.68 -8.71 -6.90
N GLU A 65 -2.52 -7.70 -6.98
CA GLU A 65 -2.28 -6.44 -7.68
C GLU A 65 -2.65 -5.30 -6.75
N PHE A 66 -1.80 -4.29 -6.56
CA PHE A 66 -2.15 -3.21 -5.67
C PHE A 66 -1.68 -1.85 -6.19
N GLY A 67 -2.36 -0.81 -5.78
CA GLY A 67 -2.02 0.57 -6.07
C GLY A 67 -1.61 1.33 -4.82
N LEU A 68 -0.86 2.41 -5.02
CA LEU A 68 -0.59 3.41 -3.99
C LEU A 68 -1.13 4.76 -4.42
N SER A 69 -1.77 5.47 -3.50
CA SER A 69 -2.27 6.82 -3.66
C SER A 69 -1.62 7.77 -2.67
N ALA A 70 -1.39 9.01 -3.10
CA ALA A 70 -0.91 10.09 -2.22
C ALA A 70 -1.94 10.50 -1.16
N GLY A 71 -3.20 10.07 -1.30
CA GLY A 71 -4.31 10.50 -0.46
C GLY A 71 -4.96 11.79 -0.96
N TRP A 72 -6.26 11.88 -0.83
CA TRP A 72 -7.05 13.03 -1.28
C TRP A 72 -8.09 13.49 -0.26
N TYR A 73 -8.53 12.61 0.63
CA TYR A 73 -9.63 12.86 1.55
C TYR A 73 -9.11 13.23 2.94
N GLN A 74 -9.02 14.54 3.19
CA GLN A 74 -8.45 15.10 4.42
C GLN A 74 -9.24 14.69 5.66
N LYS A 75 -10.57 14.74 5.60
CA LYS A 75 -11.43 14.40 6.74
C LYS A 75 -11.20 12.98 7.27
N GLU A 76 -10.97 12.02 6.37
CA GLU A 76 -10.65 10.64 6.75
C GLU A 76 -9.30 10.56 7.45
N ALA A 77 -8.28 11.22 6.91
CA ALA A 77 -6.96 11.24 7.53
C ALA A 77 -7.00 11.84 8.94
N GLU A 78 -7.67 12.96 9.10
CA GLU A 78 -7.85 13.63 10.41
C GLU A 78 -8.64 12.75 11.39
N ALA A 79 -9.70 12.09 10.93
CA ALA A 79 -10.52 11.20 11.76
C ALA A 79 -9.71 10.00 12.31
N TYR A 80 -8.73 9.52 11.54
CA TYR A 80 -7.83 8.44 11.98
C TYR A 80 -6.53 8.94 12.63
N GLY A 81 -6.40 10.24 12.87
CA GLY A 81 -5.20 10.83 13.48
C GLY A 81 -3.97 10.78 12.57
N ALA A 82 -4.15 10.56 11.27
CA ALA A 82 -3.06 10.57 10.31
C ALA A 82 -2.74 12.02 9.86
N PRO A 83 -1.46 12.38 9.67
CA PRO A 83 -1.09 13.69 9.16
C PRO A 83 -1.58 13.87 7.72
N PHE A 84 -2.07 15.07 7.39
CA PHE A 84 -2.46 15.43 6.03
C PHE A 84 -1.65 16.64 5.54
N PRO A 85 -0.39 16.46 5.16
CA PRO A 85 0.47 17.53 4.68
C PRO A 85 0.03 18.07 3.31
N SER A 86 0.70 19.09 2.80
CA SER A 86 0.41 19.68 1.49
C SER A 86 0.42 18.63 0.36
N GLY A 87 -0.29 18.90 -0.74
CA GLY A 87 -0.35 17.98 -1.87
C GLY A 87 1.04 17.63 -2.44
N SER A 88 1.94 18.61 -2.53
CA SER A 88 3.32 18.38 -2.96
C SER A 88 4.08 17.46 -2.01
N ALA A 89 3.95 17.67 -0.70
CA ALA A 89 4.58 16.82 0.31
C ALA A 89 4.04 15.38 0.24
N ARG A 90 2.72 15.18 0.07
CA ARG A 90 2.13 13.85 -0.09
C ARG A 90 2.65 13.11 -1.33
N VAL A 91 2.88 13.83 -2.43
CA VAL A 91 3.48 13.27 -3.64
C VAL A 91 4.95 12.88 -3.41
N GLU A 92 5.72 13.70 -2.70
CA GLU A 92 7.10 13.35 -2.33
C GLU A 92 7.14 12.11 -1.40
N MET A 93 6.27 12.05 -0.41
CA MET A 93 6.10 10.87 0.46
C MET A 93 5.78 9.62 -0.37
N LEU A 94 4.88 9.72 -1.35
CA LEU A 94 4.54 8.62 -2.23
C LEU A 94 5.76 8.16 -3.06
N LYS A 95 6.57 9.08 -3.58
CA LYS A 95 7.81 8.74 -4.31
C LYS A 95 8.78 7.95 -3.43
N GLU A 96 9.02 8.40 -2.20
CA GLU A 96 9.88 7.67 -1.27
C GLU A 96 9.32 6.27 -0.95
N SER A 97 8.01 6.16 -0.74
CA SER A 97 7.35 4.89 -0.49
C SER A 97 7.52 3.90 -1.64
N VAL A 98 7.36 4.37 -2.88
CA VAL A 98 7.61 3.54 -4.08
C VAL A 98 9.05 3.05 -4.12
N MET A 99 10.02 3.92 -3.79
CA MET A 99 11.44 3.54 -3.76
C MET A 99 11.71 2.46 -2.69
N ILE A 100 11.11 2.59 -1.52
CA ILE A 100 11.22 1.60 -0.43
C ILE A 100 10.59 0.26 -0.85
N LEU A 101 9.35 0.29 -1.35
CA LEU A 101 8.67 -0.91 -1.82
C LEU A 101 9.48 -1.62 -2.92
N ARG A 102 9.97 -0.88 -3.90
CA ARG A 102 10.81 -1.45 -4.96
C ARG A 102 12.06 -2.13 -4.39
N LYS A 103 12.77 -1.48 -3.49
CA LYS A 103 13.93 -2.09 -2.83
C LYS A 103 13.57 -3.35 -2.06
N MET A 104 12.47 -3.34 -1.33
CA MET A 104 12.06 -4.48 -0.50
C MET A 104 11.51 -5.65 -1.31
N LEU A 105 10.72 -5.39 -2.35
CA LEU A 105 10.06 -6.43 -3.14
C LEU A 105 10.94 -6.96 -4.28
N TYR A 106 11.81 -6.12 -4.87
CA TYR A 106 12.53 -6.44 -6.12
C TYR A 106 14.05 -6.60 -5.98
N SER A 107 14.65 -6.42 -4.79
CA SER A 107 16.09 -6.67 -4.69
C SER A 107 16.39 -8.14 -4.93
N ASP A 108 17.11 -8.40 -6.02
CA ASP A 108 17.62 -9.72 -6.36
C ASP A 108 18.57 -10.22 -5.27
N ASN A 109 18.27 -11.41 -4.73
CA ASN A 109 19.11 -12.09 -3.75
C ASN A 109 20.33 -12.77 -4.41
N ASN A 110 21.02 -12.07 -5.34
CA ASN A 110 22.27 -12.59 -5.91
C ASN A 110 23.46 -12.49 -4.94
N ASN A 111 23.25 -12.01 -3.73
CA ASN A 111 24.27 -12.05 -2.69
C ASN A 111 24.18 -13.38 -1.92
N VAL A 112 25.25 -14.15 -2.02
CA VAL A 112 25.48 -15.48 -1.40
C VAL A 112 25.20 -15.54 0.10
N ASN A 113 25.04 -14.44 0.78
CA ASN A 113 24.79 -14.33 2.22
C ASN A 113 23.32 -14.13 2.62
N ASN A 114 22.38 -14.25 1.69
CA ASN A 114 20.91 -14.30 1.94
C ASN A 114 20.31 -13.22 2.86
N LYS A 115 21.04 -12.11 3.13
CA LYS A 115 20.55 -10.97 3.91
C LYS A 115 20.03 -9.90 2.96
N SER A 116 18.75 -9.99 2.63
CA SER A 116 18.06 -8.97 1.84
C SER A 116 17.52 -7.81 2.68
N ASN A 117 18.32 -7.40 3.68
CA ASN A 117 17.97 -6.27 4.53
C ASN A 117 18.19 -4.97 3.75
N ILE A 118 17.20 -4.10 3.76
CA ILE A 118 17.30 -2.81 3.11
C ILE A 118 17.35 -1.67 4.12
N SER A 119 18.13 -0.65 3.80
CA SER A 119 18.09 0.63 4.48
C SER A 119 17.74 1.72 3.48
N PHE A 120 16.98 2.70 3.94
CA PHE A 120 16.57 3.87 3.18
C PHE A 120 16.56 5.09 4.10
N LYS A 121 17.20 6.18 3.66
CA LYS A 121 17.18 7.46 4.36
C LYS A 121 16.63 8.51 3.40
N GLY A 122 15.40 8.93 3.65
CA GLY A 122 14.69 9.96 2.90
C GLY A 122 14.37 11.18 3.76
N LYS A 123 13.58 12.07 3.20
CA LYS A 123 13.05 13.25 3.89
C LYS A 123 11.91 12.87 4.84
N TYR A 124 11.09 11.90 4.45
CA TYR A 124 9.88 11.50 5.17
C TYR A 124 10.00 10.13 5.82
N TYR A 125 10.78 9.23 5.25
CA TYR A 125 10.94 7.89 5.79
C TYR A 125 12.39 7.55 6.06
N ASN A 126 12.61 6.94 7.20
CA ASN A 126 13.91 6.39 7.59
C ASN A 126 13.72 4.91 7.96
N ILE A 127 14.25 4.02 7.12
CA ILE A 127 14.16 2.58 7.27
C ILE A 127 15.58 2.06 7.52
N SER A 128 15.74 1.26 8.56
CA SER A 128 17.03 0.71 8.93
C SER A 128 16.95 -0.81 9.00
N ASN A 129 17.75 -1.47 8.17
CA ASN A 129 17.93 -2.93 8.19
C ASN A 129 16.63 -3.74 8.13
N ALA A 130 15.64 -3.25 7.34
CA ALA A 130 14.33 -3.90 7.23
C ALA A 130 14.40 -5.14 6.34
N GLU A 131 13.72 -6.21 6.78
CA GLU A 131 13.65 -7.47 6.05
C GLU A 131 12.29 -7.65 5.36
N CYS A 132 12.33 -8.16 4.14
CA CYS A 132 11.15 -8.62 3.42
C CYS A 132 11.39 -10.06 2.94
N ASN A 133 11.09 -11.00 3.81
CA ASN A 133 11.19 -12.42 3.57
C ASN A 133 9.89 -13.11 4.05
N PRO A 134 9.24 -14.00 3.23
CA PRO A 134 9.63 -14.34 1.87
C PRO A 134 9.49 -13.16 0.91
N LYS A 135 10.17 -13.24 -0.25
CA LYS A 135 9.93 -12.32 -1.37
C LYS A 135 8.60 -12.68 -2.05
N ALA A 136 8.02 -11.76 -2.79
CA ALA A 136 6.84 -12.04 -3.59
C ALA A 136 7.13 -13.11 -4.67
N VAL A 137 6.12 -13.91 -5.02
CA VAL A 137 6.28 -15.04 -5.95
C VAL A 137 6.15 -14.66 -7.43
N GLN A 138 5.50 -13.53 -7.73
CA GLN A 138 5.34 -13.08 -9.12
C GLN A 138 6.68 -12.72 -9.75
N LYS A 139 6.91 -13.19 -10.99
CA LYS A 139 8.10 -12.90 -11.82
C LYS A 139 7.65 -12.55 -13.24
N PRO A 140 8.37 -11.70 -13.97
CA PRO A 140 9.58 -10.95 -13.60
C PRO A 140 9.29 -9.70 -12.75
N HIS A 141 8.03 -9.35 -12.58
CA HIS A 141 7.58 -8.17 -11.84
C HIS A 141 6.67 -8.65 -10.71
N ASN A 142 7.18 -8.53 -9.51
CA ASN A 142 6.40 -8.73 -8.28
C ASN A 142 5.17 -7.81 -8.25
N PRO A 143 4.21 -8.01 -7.34
CA PRO A 143 2.83 -7.58 -7.48
C PRO A 143 2.69 -6.29 -8.27
N ARG A 144 1.91 -6.29 -9.35
CA ARG A 144 1.74 -5.10 -10.19
C ARG A 144 1.31 -3.94 -9.33
N MET A 145 2.13 -2.91 -9.30
CA MET A 145 1.89 -1.72 -8.51
C MET A 145 1.48 -0.56 -9.43
N ALA A 146 0.26 -0.08 -9.24
CA ALA A 146 -0.23 1.12 -9.89
C ALA A 146 -0.03 2.34 -8.97
N LEU A 147 0.25 3.52 -9.56
CA LEU A 147 0.32 4.78 -8.85
C LEU A 147 -0.90 5.61 -9.21
N HIS A 148 -1.62 6.07 -8.20
CA HIS A 148 -2.79 6.93 -8.40
C HIS A 148 -2.48 8.34 -7.89
N PHE A 149 -2.53 9.31 -8.81
CA PHE A 149 -2.46 10.73 -8.51
C PHE A 149 -3.81 11.37 -8.83
N THR A 150 -4.40 12.02 -7.86
CA THR A 150 -5.53 12.93 -8.11
C THR A 150 -4.96 14.34 -8.14
N PRO A 151 -4.77 14.97 -9.30
CA PRO A 151 -4.46 16.39 -9.34
C PRO A 151 -5.69 17.18 -8.87
N ARG A 152 -5.51 18.07 -7.92
CA ARG A 152 -6.34 19.23 -7.68
C ARG A 152 -5.52 20.47 -7.89
#